data_c9da3412d7baa844f3c246ea882a401b
#
_entry.id   c9da3412d7baa844f3c246ea882a401b
#
_cell.length_a   1.000
_cell.length_b   1.000
_cell.length_c   1.000
_cell.angle_alpha   90.00
_cell.angle_beta   90.00
_cell.angle_gamma   90.00
#
_symmetry.space_group_name_H-M   'P 1'
#
loop_
_entity.id
_entity.type
_entity.pdbx_description
1 polymer ?
#
loop_
_entity_poly.entity_id
_entity_poly.type
_entity_poly.pdbx_seq_one_letter_code
_entity_poly.pdbx_strand_id
1 'polypeptide(L)'
;MDNIFLNACKQGNKGVVQAFIKKGCINFDKRDAMGCTPLLYAAMKGSRDIVKLLLDVGADVSIANNQSVTPLHSVSSSGNKEIMSMLADAGADINATDKDGKTPLIYTLAQGKTEAARFLLSLGADKSVKDNDGHSALDYATANGLRDIVPLLTGETSETDNQGNTPLHQACANGQSEVISALLSAGQIDVNALNDQGESALVISSMRSELNIVEMLIKSGANVNLRLLNGNTPLHHTATLGNRFTGKVLLDAGAEINAKNEDGETPLIIAAITGKNDFAALLIESGANVNAVDNLEHSAMHYAAEQGFTEIVEQLIINGAEN
;
A
#
# COMPACT_ATOMS: atom_id res chain seq x y z
N MET A 1 7.10 -0.68 -46.96
CA MET A 1 6.58 0.67 -46.68
C MET A 1 6.10 0.75 -45.22
N ASP A 2 5.32 -0.20 -44.75
CA ASP A 2 4.75 -0.22 -43.38
C ASP A 2 5.81 -0.12 -42.28
N ASN A 3 6.95 -0.83 -42.41
CA ASN A 3 8.02 -0.77 -41.42
C ASN A 3 8.70 0.63 -41.33
N ILE A 4 8.77 1.37 -42.45
CA ILE A 4 9.31 2.74 -42.45
C ILE A 4 8.33 3.70 -41.79
N PHE A 5 7.04 3.52 -42.05
CA PHE A 5 5.96 4.29 -41.41
C PHE A 5 5.93 4.05 -39.89
N LEU A 6 5.96 2.78 -39.48
CA LEU A 6 5.99 2.39 -38.07
C LEU A 6 7.20 3.02 -37.35
N ASN A 7 8.38 2.93 -37.97
CA ASN A 7 9.59 3.55 -37.43
C ASN A 7 9.49 5.10 -37.35
N ALA A 8 8.86 5.72 -38.33
CA ALA A 8 8.63 7.17 -38.29
C ALA A 8 7.74 7.58 -37.12
N CYS A 9 6.68 6.79 -36.80
CA CYS A 9 5.83 7.01 -35.65
C CYS A 9 6.61 6.79 -34.33
N LYS A 10 7.40 5.71 -34.26
CA LYS A 10 8.26 5.39 -33.11
C LYS A 10 9.30 6.48 -32.81
N GLN A 11 9.85 7.12 -33.86
CA GLN A 11 10.84 8.17 -33.74
C GLN A 11 10.23 9.56 -33.55
N GLY A 12 8.92 9.72 -33.78
CA GLY A 12 8.23 11.03 -33.73
C GLY A 12 8.46 11.87 -34.97
N ASN A 13 8.75 11.27 -36.11
CA ASN A 13 9.03 12.01 -37.35
C ASN A 13 7.74 12.38 -38.09
N LYS A 14 7.14 13.51 -37.65
CA LYS A 14 5.87 14.05 -38.19
C LYS A 14 5.90 14.23 -39.73
N GLY A 15 6.99 14.73 -40.27
CA GLY A 15 7.08 15.01 -41.72
C GLY A 15 6.98 13.74 -42.58
N VAL A 16 7.64 12.69 -42.15
CA VAL A 16 7.57 11.37 -42.80
C VAL A 16 6.17 10.77 -42.65
N VAL A 17 5.59 10.83 -41.45
CA VAL A 17 4.22 10.36 -41.19
C VAL A 17 3.21 11.03 -42.08
N GLN A 18 3.25 12.36 -42.18
CA GLN A 18 2.37 13.15 -43.09
C GLN A 18 2.54 12.77 -44.55
N ALA A 19 3.79 12.59 -45.02
CA ALA A 19 4.05 12.20 -46.40
C ALA A 19 3.43 10.82 -46.73
N PHE A 20 3.49 9.88 -45.80
CA PHE A 20 2.89 8.58 -45.97
C PHE A 20 1.36 8.61 -45.94
N ILE A 21 0.75 9.40 -45.04
CA ILE A 21 -0.71 9.58 -44.96
C ILE A 21 -1.25 10.16 -46.27
N LYS A 22 -0.57 11.20 -46.82
CA LYS A 22 -0.95 11.79 -48.10
C LYS A 22 -0.86 10.82 -49.28
N LYS A 23 0.03 9.86 -49.24
CA LYS A 23 0.20 8.83 -50.27
C LYS A 23 -0.91 7.77 -50.27
N GLY A 24 -1.58 7.53 -49.15
CA GLY A 24 -2.82 6.79 -49.07
C GLY A 24 -2.73 5.28 -49.23
N CYS A 25 -1.58 4.63 -49.19
CA CYS A 25 -1.40 3.19 -49.43
C CYS A 25 -0.73 2.49 -48.24
N ILE A 26 -1.27 2.70 -46.99
CA ILE A 26 -0.65 2.19 -45.76
C ILE A 26 -1.72 1.63 -44.86
N ASN A 27 -1.41 0.51 -44.23
CA ASN A 27 -2.17 -0.01 -43.10
C ASN A 27 -1.76 0.74 -41.81
N PHE A 28 -2.62 1.66 -41.33
CA PHE A 28 -2.38 2.45 -40.13
C PHE A 28 -2.39 1.62 -38.84
N ASP A 29 -2.95 0.39 -38.90
CA ASP A 29 -3.04 -0.55 -37.77
C ASP A 29 -2.06 -1.71 -37.87
N LYS A 30 -1.07 -1.59 -38.77
CA LYS A 30 -0.02 -2.60 -38.92
C LYS A 30 0.72 -2.82 -37.62
N ARG A 31 0.75 -4.05 -37.16
CA ARG A 31 1.46 -4.46 -35.94
C ARG A 31 2.86 -4.99 -36.27
N ASP A 32 3.83 -4.68 -35.42
CA ASP A 32 5.16 -5.30 -35.46
C ASP A 32 5.21 -6.63 -34.69
N ALA A 33 6.40 -7.20 -34.51
CA ALA A 33 6.61 -8.45 -33.78
C ALA A 33 6.22 -8.37 -32.29
N MET A 34 6.24 -7.16 -31.70
CA MET A 34 5.79 -6.90 -30.35
C MET A 34 4.29 -6.63 -30.27
N GLY A 35 3.59 -6.61 -31.40
CA GLY A 35 2.19 -6.28 -31.52
C GLY A 35 1.90 -4.77 -31.50
N CYS A 36 2.91 -3.92 -31.53
CA CYS A 36 2.74 -2.47 -31.43
C CYS A 36 2.27 -1.87 -32.77
N THR A 37 1.26 -0.99 -32.71
CA THR A 37 0.76 -0.21 -33.85
C THR A 37 1.48 1.14 -33.95
N PRO A 38 1.37 1.85 -35.11
CA PRO A 38 1.82 3.23 -35.23
C PRO A 38 1.25 4.16 -34.16
N LEU A 39 -0.04 4.02 -33.84
CA LEU A 39 -0.72 4.82 -32.80
C LEU A 39 -0.15 4.53 -31.40
N LEU A 40 0.09 3.25 -31.08
CA LEU A 40 0.71 2.88 -29.79
C LEU A 40 2.10 3.53 -29.66
N TYR A 41 2.94 3.47 -30.70
CA TYR A 41 4.26 4.12 -30.67
C TYR A 41 4.20 5.63 -30.55
N ALA A 42 3.26 6.28 -31.25
CA ALA A 42 3.06 7.73 -31.16
C ALA A 42 2.62 8.15 -29.77
N ALA A 43 1.73 7.35 -29.13
CA ALA A 43 1.29 7.54 -27.73
C ALA A 43 2.45 7.34 -26.74
N MET A 44 3.20 6.25 -26.86
CA MET A 44 4.41 6.00 -26.04
C MET A 44 5.43 7.14 -26.12
N LYS A 45 5.62 7.70 -27.34
CA LYS A 45 6.55 8.80 -27.58
C LYS A 45 6.02 10.15 -27.08
N GLY A 46 4.71 10.26 -26.80
CA GLY A 46 4.06 11.52 -26.48
C GLY A 46 3.95 12.47 -27.67
N SER A 47 3.92 11.94 -28.89
CA SER A 47 3.90 12.72 -30.13
C SER A 47 2.47 13.13 -30.48
N ARG A 48 1.95 14.19 -29.81
CA ARG A 48 0.59 14.69 -29.96
C ARG A 48 0.14 14.86 -31.41
N ASP A 49 0.95 15.51 -32.21
CA ASP A 49 0.61 15.77 -33.61
C ASP A 49 0.48 14.52 -34.47
N ILE A 50 1.31 13.51 -34.17
CA ILE A 50 1.25 12.20 -34.86
C ILE A 50 0.04 11.43 -34.39
N VAL A 51 -0.25 11.43 -33.07
CA VAL A 51 -1.48 10.82 -32.54
C VAL A 51 -2.70 11.42 -33.23
N LYS A 52 -2.79 12.75 -33.30
CA LYS A 52 -3.87 13.42 -34.00
C LYS A 52 -4.00 13.00 -35.46
N LEU A 53 -2.91 13.01 -36.20
CA LEU A 53 -2.89 12.59 -37.60
C LEU A 53 -3.36 11.17 -37.82
N LEU A 54 -2.97 10.25 -36.92
CA LEU A 54 -3.38 8.84 -36.99
C LEU A 54 -4.86 8.66 -36.66
N LEU A 55 -5.38 9.40 -35.66
CA LEU A 55 -6.80 9.38 -35.33
C LEU A 55 -7.66 9.98 -36.45
N ASP A 56 -7.20 11.06 -37.06
CA ASP A 56 -7.89 11.74 -38.20
C ASP A 56 -8.05 10.80 -39.42
N VAL A 57 -7.16 9.80 -39.57
CA VAL A 57 -7.24 8.80 -40.65
C VAL A 57 -7.87 7.49 -40.20
N GLY A 58 -8.41 7.42 -39.00
CA GLY A 58 -9.18 6.28 -38.49
C GLY A 58 -8.34 5.14 -37.93
N ALA A 59 -7.14 5.41 -37.41
CA ALA A 59 -6.37 4.39 -36.67
C ALA A 59 -7.16 3.88 -35.47
N ASP A 60 -7.17 2.56 -35.27
CA ASP A 60 -7.93 1.93 -34.19
C ASP A 60 -7.25 2.11 -32.83
N VAL A 61 -7.95 2.79 -31.92
CA VAL A 61 -7.50 3.10 -30.55
C VAL A 61 -7.48 1.88 -29.62
N SER A 62 -8.18 0.80 -30.00
CA SER A 62 -8.38 -0.38 -29.16
C SER A 62 -7.25 -1.40 -29.32
N ILE A 63 -6.45 -1.31 -30.39
CA ILE A 63 -5.43 -2.32 -30.69
C ILE A 63 -4.29 -2.26 -29.67
N ALA A 64 -4.22 -3.30 -28.86
CA ALA A 64 -3.18 -3.50 -27.87
C ALA A 64 -1.96 -4.26 -28.43
N ASN A 65 -0.81 -4.13 -27.79
CA ASN A 65 0.37 -4.92 -28.08
C ASN A 65 0.25 -6.37 -27.53
N ASN A 66 1.33 -7.15 -27.64
CA ASN A 66 1.34 -8.55 -27.16
C ASN A 66 1.26 -8.66 -25.63
N GLN A 67 1.36 -7.59 -24.89
CA GLN A 67 1.14 -7.53 -23.43
C GLN A 67 -0.25 -6.92 -23.08
N SER A 68 -1.16 -6.84 -24.04
CA SER A 68 -2.48 -6.19 -23.90
C SER A 68 -2.41 -4.69 -23.53
N VAL A 69 -1.24 -4.05 -23.68
CA VAL A 69 -1.06 -2.62 -23.44
C VAL A 69 -1.65 -1.84 -24.59
N THR A 70 -2.67 -1.03 -24.34
CA THR A 70 -3.32 -0.13 -25.32
C THR A 70 -2.57 1.21 -25.42
N PRO A 71 -2.85 2.04 -26.44
CA PRO A 71 -2.34 3.40 -26.50
C PRO A 71 -2.66 4.23 -25.24
N LEU A 72 -3.84 4.03 -24.63
CA LEU A 72 -4.23 4.73 -23.40
C LEU A 72 -3.38 4.31 -22.18
N HIS A 73 -3.05 3.04 -22.03
CA HIS A 73 -2.10 2.60 -21.00
C HIS A 73 -0.74 3.29 -21.14
N SER A 74 -0.23 3.33 -22.37
CA SER A 74 1.10 3.91 -22.64
C SER A 74 1.17 5.39 -22.32
N VAL A 75 0.15 6.17 -22.70
CA VAL A 75 0.11 7.60 -22.40
C VAL A 75 -0.17 7.88 -20.93
N SER A 76 -0.86 6.98 -20.24
CA SER A 76 -1.12 7.05 -18.80
C SER A 76 0.18 7.01 -17.99
N SER A 77 1.14 6.17 -18.37
CA SER A 77 2.47 6.15 -17.74
C SER A 77 3.19 7.50 -17.83
N SER A 78 3.04 8.24 -18.93
CA SER A 78 3.65 9.56 -19.09
C SER A 78 2.86 10.69 -18.44
N GLY A 79 1.56 10.50 -18.23
CA GLY A 79 0.65 11.49 -17.66
C GLY A 79 0.23 12.60 -18.64
N ASN A 80 0.36 12.40 -19.95
CA ASN A 80 0.00 13.39 -20.95
C ASN A 80 -1.51 13.46 -21.16
N LYS A 81 -2.18 14.34 -20.39
CA LYS A 81 -3.64 14.51 -20.39
C LYS A 81 -4.22 14.87 -21.76
N GLU A 82 -3.48 15.61 -22.57
CA GLU A 82 -3.94 16.05 -23.89
C GLU A 82 -4.08 14.84 -24.85
N ILE A 83 -3.09 13.96 -24.89
CA ILE A 83 -3.16 12.74 -25.69
C ILE A 83 -4.18 11.77 -25.10
N MET A 84 -4.30 11.69 -23.76
CA MET A 84 -5.33 10.88 -23.09
C MET A 84 -6.74 11.32 -23.51
N SER A 85 -7.01 12.64 -23.53
CA SER A 85 -8.29 13.18 -24.02
C SER A 85 -8.55 12.76 -25.45
N MET A 86 -7.57 12.94 -26.34
CA MET A 86 -7.71 12.58 -27.77
C MET A 86 -8.04 11.09 -27.96
N LEU A 87 -7.42 10.20 -27.19
CA LEU A 87 -7.69 8.76 -27.25
C LEU A 87 -9.06 8.42 -26.68
N ALA A 88 -9.46 9.05 -25.56
CA ALA A 88 -10.77 8.87 -24.97
C ALA A 88 -11.88 9.36 -25.91
N ASP A 89 -11.73 10.56 -26.51
CA ASP A 89 -12.66 11.12 -27.49
C ASP A 89 -12.81 10.22 -28.74
N ALA A 90 -11.75 9.49 -29.09
CA ALA A 90 -11.74 8.51 -30.17
C ALA A 90 -12.29 7.14 -29.75
N GLY A 91 -12.79 6.98 -28.53
CA GLY A 91 -13.46 5.77 -28.03
C GLY A 91 -12.52 4.72 -27.40
N ALA A 92 -11.34 5.13 -26.92
CA ALA A 92 -10.49 4.22 -26.14
C ALA A 92 -11.21 3.73 -24.88
N ASP A 93 -11.13 2.43 -24.60
CA ASP A 93 -11.65 1.87 -23.35
C ASP A 93 -10.81 2.36 -22.16
N ILE A 94 -11.47 3.14 -21.28
CA ILE A 94 -10.86 3.75 -20.09
C ILE A 94 -10.48 2.68 -19.05
N ASN A 95 -11.17 1.53 -19.07
CA ASN A 95 -11.01 0.44 -18.12
C ASN A 95 -10.36 -0.81 -18.73
N ALA A 96 -9.77 -0.69 -19.93
CA ALA A 96 -9.02 -1.79 -20.54
C ALA A 96 -7.96 -2.31 -19.57
N THR A 97 -7.73 -3.62 -19.57
CA THR A 97 -6.70 -4.25 -18.73
C THR A 97 -5.56 -4.82 -19.58
N ASP A 98 -4.34 -4.68 -19.12
CA ASP A 98 -3.20 -5.37 -19.69
C ASP A 98 -3.12 -6.84 -19.21
N LYS A 99 -2.06 -7.56 -19.55
CA LYS A 99 -1.88 -8.97 -19.14
C LYS A 99 -1.73 -9.15 -17.62
N ASP A 100 -1.29 -8.13 -16.91
CA ASP A 100 -1.15 -8.15 -15.47
C ASP A 100 -2.45 -7.71 -14.76
N GLY A 101 -3.53 -7.42 -15.52
CA GLY A 101 -4.80 -6.92 -14.99
C GLY A 101 -4.81 -5.42 -14.70
N LYS A 102 -3.73 -4.70 -15.04
CA LYS A 102 -3.61 -3.26 -14.72
C LYS A 102 -4.39 -2.40 -15.71
N THR A 103 -5.13 -1.42 -15.18
CA THR A 103 -5.86 -0.41 -15.95
C THR A 103 -5.01 0.84 -16.25
N PRO A 104 -5.42 1.72 -17.19
CA PRO A 104 -4.79 3.02 -17.38
C PRO A 104 -4.73 3.86 -16.09
N LEU A 105 -5.74 3.77 -15.21
CA LEU A 105 -5.74 4.44 -13.90
C LEU A 105 -4.59 3.92 -13.01
N ILE A 106 -4.43 2.61 -12.92
CA ILE A 106 -3.32 1.99 -12.19
C ILE A 106 -1.98 2.44 -12.76
N TYR A 107 -1.85 2.52 -14.08
CA TYR A 107 -0.62 3.01 -14.73
C TYR A 107 -0.26 4.44 -14.32
N THR A 108 -1.26 5.36 -14.21
CA THR A 108 -0.99 6.73 -13.74
C THR A 108 -0.51 6.75 -12.30
N LEU A 109 -1.14 5.96 -11.43
CA LEU A 109 -0.83 5.93 -10.00
C LEU A 109 0.52 5.24 -9.72
N ALA A 110 0.82 4.16 -10.43
CA ALA A 110 2.12 3.49 -10.35
C ALA A 110 3.30 4.41 -10.74
N GLN A 111 3.05 5.43 -11.59
CA GLN A 111 4.05 6.41 -12.00
C GLN A 111 3.92 7.75 -11.26
N GLY A 112 3.07 7.85 -10.23
CA GLY A 112 2.85 9.07 -9.46
C GLY A 112 2.22 10.23 -10.24
N LYS A 113 1.50 9.93 -11.34
CA LYS A 113 0.88 10.95 -12.21
C LYS A 113 -0.51 11.33 -11.69
N THR A 114 -0.58 11.96 -10.54
CA THR A 114 -1.81 12.27 -9.81
C THR A 114 -2.83 13.05 -10.65
N GLU A 115 -2.38 14.07 -11.42
CA GLU A 115 -3.25 14.87 -12.26
C GLU A 115 -3.84 14.08 -13.44
N ALA A 116 -3.09 13.13 -14.00
CA ALA A 116 -3.60 12.23 -15.02
C ALA A 116 -4.58 11.21 -14.44
N ALA A 117 -4.34 10.73 -13.22
CA ALA A 117 -5.27 9.88 -12.51
C ALA A 117 -6.60 10.59 -12.22
N ARG A 118 -6.57 11.85 -11.74
CA ARG A 118 -7.77 12.70 -11.59
C ARG A 118 -8.54 12.85 -12.90
N PHE A 119 -7.81 13.03 -13.99
CA PHE A 119 -8.42 13.15 -15.32
C PHE A 119 -9.14 11.84 -15.72
N LEU A 120 -8.51 10.68 -15.56
CA LEU A 120 -9.16 9.38 -15.84
C LEU A 120 -10.39 9.14 -14.96
N LEU A 121 -10.31 9.47 -13.67
CA LEU A 121 -11.48 9.40 -12.77
C LEU A 121 -12.61 10.30 -13.24
N SER A 122 -12.32 11.50 -13.76
CA SER A 122 -13.35 12.39 -14.33
C SER A 122 -13.99 11.85 -15.61
N LEU A 123 -13.29 10.94 -16.31
CA LEU A 123 -13.83 10.21 -17.48
C LEU A 123 -14.57 8.91 -17.10
N GLY A 124 -14.71 8.61 -15.81
CA GLY A 124 -15.40 7.42 -15.32
C GLY A 124 -14.52 6.18 -15.22
N ALA A 125 -13.21 6.33 -15.00
CA ALA A 125 -12.35 5.20 -14.71
C ALA A 125 -12.83 4.48 -13.44
N ASP A 126 -12.95 3.16 -13.55
CA ASP A 126 -13.34 2.30 -12.44
C ASP A 126 -12.17 2.11 -11.48
N LYS A 127 -12.33 2.64 -10.26
CA LYS A 127 -11.32 2.58 -9.21
C LYS A 127 -11.28 1.25 -8.46
N SER A 128 -12.30 0.39 -8.66
CA SER A 128 -12.46 -0.90 -7.99
C SER A 128 -11.76 -2.05 -8.72
N VAL A 129 -11.33 -1.84 -9.96
CA VAL A 129 -10.61 -2.88 -10.73
C VAL A 129 -9.27 -3.20 -10.06
N LYS A 130 -9.04 -4.49 -9.82
CA LYS A 130 -7.80 -5.01 -9.26
C LYS A 130 -6.94 -5.66 -10.33
N ASP A 131 -5.64 -5.54 -10.18
CA ASP A 131 -4.68 -6.31 -10.99
C ASP A 131 -4.64 -7.79 -10.58
N ASN A 132 -3.79 -8.59 -11.24
CA ASN A 132 -3.69 -10.02 -10.98
C ASN A 132 -3.10 -10.35 -9.59
N ASP A 133 -2.43 -9.39 -8.94
CA ASP A 133 -1.91 -9.50 -7.57
C ASP A 133 -2.95 -9.03 -6.52
N GLY A 134 -4.14 -8.61 -6.96
CA GLY A 134 -5.23 -8.15 -6.11
C GLY A 134 -5.15 -6.69 -5.71
N HIS A 135 -4.22 -5.89 -6.27
CA HIS A 135 -4.06 -4.48 -5.94
C HIS A 135 -5.00 -3.59 -6.73
N SER A 136 -5.72 -2.73 -6.04
CA SER A 136 -6.59 -1.69 -6.59
C SER A 136 -5.83 -0.39 -6.90
N ALA A 137 -6.51 0.57 -7.52
CA ALA A 137 -5.99 1.92 -7.71
C ALA A 137 -5.58 2.60 -6.37
N LEU A 138 -6.33 2.34 -5.28
CA LEU A 138 -6.03 2.89 -3.96
C LEU A 138 -4.74 2.29 -3.38
N ASP A 139 -4.48 1.00 -3.59
CA ASP A 139 -3.25 0.34 -3.14
C ASP A 139 -2.02 0.97 -3.81
N TYR A 140 -2.08 1.23 -5.11
CA TYR A 140 -1.01 1.92 -5.84
C TYR A 140 -0.80 3.37 -5.37
N ALA A 141 -1.88 4.11 -5.11
CA ALA A 141 -1.80 5.46 -4.55
C ALA A 141 -1.15 5.46 -3.16
N THR A 142 -1.55 4.50 -2.32
CA THR A 142 -1.01 4.30 -0.97
C THR A 142 0.48 3.93 -1.03
N ALA A 143 0.84 2.91 -1.80
CA ALA A 143 2.23 2.47 -1.94
C ALA A 143 3.17 3.59 -2.40
N ASN A 144 2.68 4.50 -3.26
CA ASN A 144 3.45 5.64 -3.78
C ASN A 144 3.29 6.94 -2.96
N GLY A 145 2.59 6.91 -1.82
CA GLY A 145 2.41 8.07 -0.94
C GLY A 145 1.59 9.20 -1.54
N LEU A 146 0.67 8.91 -2.47
CA LEU A 146 -0.09 9.91 -3.23
C LEU A 146 -1.32 10.40 -2.45
N ARG A 147 -1.10 11.02 -1.27
CA ARG A 147 -2.15 11.44 -0.33
C ARG A 147 -3.29 12.23 -0.97
N ASP A 148 -2.97 13.12 -1.93
CA ASP A 148 -3.94 14.07 -2.48
C ASP A 148 -5.02 13.43 -3.36
N ILE A 149 -4.81 12.19 -3.83
CA ILE A 149 -5.79 11.46 -4.63
C ILE A 149 -6.56 10.42 -3.81
N VAL A 150 -6.04 10.03 -2.64
CA VAL A 150 -6.66 9.03 -1.77
C VAL A 150 -8.16 9.29 -1.53
N PRO A 151 -8.62 10.52 -1.21
CA PRO A 151 -10.05 10.78 -0.97
C PRO A 151 -10.94 10.52 -2.19
N LEU A 152 -10.41 10.56 -3.41
CA LEU A 152 -11.16 10.26 -4.64
C LEU A 152 -11.23 8.76 -4.94
N LEU A 153 -10.27 8.01 -4.43
CA LEU A 153 -10.15 6.57 -4.61
C LEU A 153 -10.87 5.79 -3.50
N THR A 154 -10.98 6.37 -2.29
CA THR A 154 -11.75 5.77 -1.20
C THR A 154 -13.22 5.67 -1.61
N GLY A 155 -13.83 4.55 -1.32
CA GLY A 155 -15.24 4.25 -1.52
C GLY A 155 -15.69 3.32 -0.40
N GLU A 156 -16.86 2.69 -0.49
CA GLU A 156 -17.26 1.63 0.44
C GLU A 156 -16.30 0.44 0.27
N THR A 157 -15.18 0.42 0.99
CA THR A 157 -14.19 -0.63 0.76
C THR A 157 -13.63 -1.20 2.05
N SER A 158 -14.01 -2.43 2.25
CA SER A 158 -13.17 -3.47 2.84
C SER A 158 -12.29 -4.13 1.77
N GLU A 159 -11.79 -3.36 0.77
CA GLU A 159 -10.93 -3.93 -0.27
C GLU A 159 -9.57 -4.28 0.33
N THR A 160 -9.24 -5.56 0.25
CA THR A 160 -7.94 -6.09 0.69
C THR A 160 -7.17 -6.65 -0.51
N ASP A 161 -5.84 -6.62 -0.43
CA ASP A 161 -4.97 -7.32 -1.38
C ASP A 161 -5.03 -8.84 -1.18
N ASN A 162 -4.23 -9.61 -1.93
CA ASN A 162 -4.17 -11.07 -1.84
C ASN A 162 -3.59 -11.61 -0.51
N GLN A 163 -3.18 -10.72 0.40
CA GLN A 163 -2.70 -11.03 1.76
C GLN A 163 -3.67 -10.52 2.84
N GLY A 164 -4.86 -10.07 2.44
CA GLY A 164 -5.84 -9.48 3.33
C GLY A 164 -5.49 -8.07 3.83
N ASN A 165 -4.41 -7.44 3.33
CA ASN A 165 -4.04 -6.10 3.76
C ASN A 165 -4.99 -5.06 3.18
N THR A 166 -5.56 -4.22 4.05
CA THR A 166 -6.23 -3.00 3.62
C THR A 166 -5.21 -1.92 3.24
N PRO A 167 -5.60 -0.86 2.50
CA PRO A 167 -4.74 0.29 2.24
C PRO A 167 -4.15 0.92 3.51
N LEU A 168 -4.85 0.83 4.66
CA LEU A 168 -4.34 1.29 5.94
C LEU A 168 -3.17 0.41 6.45
N HIS A 169 -3.25 -0.91 6.29
CA HIS A 169 -2.14 -1.81 6.62
C HIS A 169 -0.89 -1.47 5.80
N GLN A 170 -1.06 -1.27 4.49
CA GLN A 170 0.05 -0.91 3.59
C GLN A 170 0.67 0.45 3.94
N ALA A 171 -0.15 1.46 4.21
CA ALA A 171 0.32 2.78 4.61
C ALA A 171 1.11 2.71 5.93
N CYS A 172 0.64 1.92 6.90
CA CYS A 172 1.35 1.68 8.18
C CYS A 172 2.66 0.91 7.96
N ALA A 173 2.65 -0.13 7.14
CA ALA A 173 3.86 -0.88 6.79
C ALA A 173 4.92 -0.02 6.09
N ASN A 174 4.53 1.03 5.38
CA ASN A 174 5.42 1.97 4.70
C ASN A 174 5.75 3.24 5.51
N GLY A 175 5.17 3.42 6.71
CA GLY A 175 5.40 4.60 7.56
C GLY A 175 4.86 5.91 6.98
N GLN A 176 3.79 5.86 6.18
CA GLN A 176 3.26 6.99 5.41
C GLN A 176 2.22 7.80 6.18
N SER A 177 2.64 8.54 7.18
CA SER A 177 1.76 9.30 8.10
C SER A 177 0.73 10.18 7.40
N GLU A 178 1.08 10.82 6.29
CA GLU A 178 0.18 11.70 5.53
C GLU A 178 -0.92 10.92 4.79
N VAL A 179 -0.58 9.74 4.24
CA VAL A 179 -1.55 8.84 3.61
C VAL A 179 -2.49 8.28 4.66
N ILE A 180 -1.96 7.85 5.81
CA ILE A 180 -2.75 7.36 6.95
C ILE A 180 -3.74 8.42 7.41
N SER A 181 -3.30 9.68 7.56
CA SER A 181 -4.18 10.79 7.91
C SER A 181 -5.30 10.99 6.89
N ALA A 182 -5.00 10.90 5.60
CA ALA A 182 -6.00 11.03 4.54
C ALA A 182 -7.00 9.87 4.57
N LEU A 183 -6.53 8.63 4.74
CA LEU A 183 -7.36 7.43 4.85
C LEU A 183 -8.32 7.51 6.06
N LEU A 184 -7.79 7.84 7.23
CA LEU A 184 -8.59 7.96 8.47
C LEU A 184 -9.62 9.11 8.40
N SER A 185 -9.26 10.23 7.74
CA SER A 185 -10.15 11.37 7.54
C SER A 185 -11.29 11.09 6.56
N ALA A 186 -11.12 10.15 5.63
CA ALA A 186 -12.16 9.74 4.70
C ALA A 186 -13.33 9.00 5.38
N GLY A 187 -13.13 8.47 6.59
CA GLY A 187 -14.20 7.98 7.49
C GLY A 187 -14.87 6.67 7.07
N GLN A 188 -14.36 5.97 6.06
CA GLN A 188 -14.94 4.73 5.52
C GLN A 188 -14.01 3.51 5.71
N ILE A 189 -13.07 3.60 6.65
CA ILE A 189 -12.07 2.57 6.88
C ILE A 189 -12.28 1.93 8.25
N ASP A 190 -12.33 0.60 8.29
CA ASP A 190 -12.23 -0.14 9.54
C ASP A 190 -10.77 -0.10 10.04
N VAL A 191 -10.52 0.74 11.04
CA VAL A 191 -9.20 0.89 11.67
C VAL A 191 -8.75 -0.38 12.38
N ASN A 192 -9.68 -1.30 12.68
CA ASN A 192 -9.46 -2.55 13.39
C ASN A 192 -9.48 -3.78 12.45
N ALA A 193 -9.53 -3.58 11.16
CA ALA A 193 -9.44 -4.67 10.19
C ALA A 193 -8.18 -5.50 10.44
N LEU A 194 -8.28 -6.81 10.24
CA LEU A 194 -7.15 -7.75 10.32
C LEU A 194 -6.79 -8.23 8.92
N ASN A 195 -5.49 -8.37 8.66
CA ASN A 195 -4.98 -9.05 7.47
C ASN A 195 -4.99 -10.58 7.66
N ASP A 196 -4.52 -11.35 6.68
CA ASP A 196 -4.49 -12.82 6.73
C ASP A 196 -3.53 -13.38 7.80
N GLN A 197 -2.58 -12.57 8.29
CA GLN A 197 -1.73 -12.89 9.42
C GLN A 197 -2.39 -12.56 10.77
N GLY A 198 -3.61 -12.01 10.74
CA GLY A 198 -4.32 -11.55 11.94
C GLY A 198 -3.76 -10.26 12.53
N GLU A 199 -3.00 -9.47 11.75
CA GLU A 199 -2.42 -8.21 12.19
C GLU A 199 -3.36 -7.05 11.88
N SER A 200 -3.46 -6.10 12.82
CA SER A 200 -4.09 -4.79 12.59
C SER A 200 -3.07 -3.72 12.22
N ALA A 201 -3.53 -2.63 11.65
CA ALA A 201 -2.71 -1.46 11.38
C ALA A 201 -1.95 -0.95 12.63
N LEU A 202 -2.58 -1.02 13.81
CA LEU A 202 -1.95 -0.65 15.08
C LEU A 202 -0.80 -1.58 15.46
N VAL A 203 -0.95 -2.90 15.25
CA VAL A 203 0.12 -3.88 15.50
C VAL A 203 1.30 -3.61 14.58
N ILE A 204 1.07 -3.48 13.28
CA ILE A 204 2.12 -3.20 12.29
C ILE A 204 2.90 -1.92 12.67
N SER A 205 2.20 -0.85 13.04
CA SER A 205 2.84 0.42 13.42
C SER A 205 3.60 0.31 14.74
N SER A 206 3.09 -0.48 15.71
CA SER A 206 3.77 -0.74 16.98
C SER A 206 5.05 -1.52 16.79
N MET A 207 5.06 -2.52 15.89
CA MET A 207 6.24 -3.30 15.52
C MET A 207 7.32 -2.45 14.84
N ARG A 208 6.92 -1.41 14.11
CA ARG A 208 7.84 -0.46 13.46
C ARG A 208 8.31 0.67 14.38
N SER A 209 7.74 0.77 15.57
CA SER A 209 8.01 1.86 16.52
C SER A 209 7.66 3.25 15.98
N GLU A 210 6.68 3.35 15.11
CA GLU A 210 6.21 4.59 14.47
C GLU A 210 5.23 5.33 15.40
N LEU A 211 5.78 5.98 16.45
CA LEU A 211 5.01 6.57 17.54
C LEU A 211 3.88 7.49 17.06
N ASN A 212 4.16 8.38 16.10
CA ASN A 212 3.16 9.31 15.57
C ASN A 212 1.98 8.56 14.92
N ILE A 213 2.27 7.45 14.22
CA ILE A 213 1.24 6.64 13.57
C ILE A 213 0.42 5.89 14.61
N VAL A 214 1.07 5.32 15.63
CA VAL A 214 0.39 4.67 16.76
C VAL A 214 -0.60 5.62 17.42
N GLU A 215 -0.17 6.85 17.72
CA GLU A 215 -1.05 7.87 18.29
C GLU A 215 -2.23 8.24 17.37
N MET A 216 -1.98 8.37 16.07
CA MET A 216 -3.03 8.67 15.07
C MET A 216 -4.09 7.57 15.03
N LEU A 217 -3.66 6.29 14.99
CA LEU A 217 -4.54 5.14 14.96
C LEU A 217 -5.38 5.05 16.24
N ILE A 218 -4.77 5.24 17.42
CA ILE A 218 -5.47 5.23 18.71
C ILE A 218 -6.53 6.35 18.77
N LYS A 219 -6.19 7.56 18.33
CA LYS A 219 -7.13 8.70 18.25
C LYS A 219 -8.30 8.42 17.31
N SER A 220 -8.08 7.56 16.32
CA SER A 220 -9.11 7.15 15.35
C SER A 220 -9.90 5.91 15.77
N GLY A 221 -9.72 5.43 17.01
CA GLY A 221 -10.49 4.33 17.58
C GLY A 221 -9.86 2.93 17.37
N ALA A 222 -8.56 2.86 17.12
CA ALA A 222 -7.88 1.56 17.09
C ALA A 222 -7.96 0.87 18.46
N ASN A 223 -8.33 -0.41 18.45
CA ASN A 223 -8.41 -1.23 19.65
C ASN A 223 -7.02 -1.66 20.11
N VAL A 224 -6.55 -1.05 21.19
CA VAL A 224 -5.22 -1.33 21.78
C VAL A 224 -5.09 -2.74 22.38
N ASN A 225 -6.21 -3.46 22.55
CA ASN A 225 -6.26 -4.80 23.12
C ASN A 225 -6.63 -5.89 22.08
N LEU A 226 -6.61 -5.53 20.79
CA LEU A 226 -6.87 -6.48 19.73
C LEU A 226 -5.81 -7.58 19.73
N ARG A 227 -6.26 -8.84 19.67
CA ARG A 227 -5.39 -10.02 19.77
C ARG A 227 -5.10 -10.57 18.38
N LEU A 228 -3.84 -10.88 18.13
CA LEU A 228 -3.41 -11.66 16.97
C LEU A 228 -3.79 -13.14 17.11
N LEU A 229 -3.50 -13.92 16.06
CA LEU A 229 -3.78 -15.37 16.04
C LEU A 229 -3.10 -16.16 17.17
N ASN A 230 -1.95 -15.69 17.66
CA ASN A 230 -1.21 -16.27 18.80
C ASN A 230 -1.61 -15.64 20.15
N GLY A 231 -2.66 -14.85 20.19
CA GLY A 231 -3.13 -14.16 21.38
C GLY A 231 -2.32 -12.91 21.80
N ASN A 232 -1.26 -12.59 21.09
CA ASN A 232 -0.47 -11.38 21.38
C ASN A 232 -1.29 -10.11 21.13
N THR A 233 -1.14 -9.11 22.01
CA THR A 233 -1.65 -7.75 21.84
C THR A 233 -0.54 -6.84 21.31
N PRO A 234 -0.86 -5.60 20.87
CA PRO A 234 0.16 -4.62 20.51
C PRO A 234 1.21 -4.40 21.61
N LEU A 235 0.81 -4.50 22.90
CA LEU A 235 1.73 -4.34 24.02
C LEU A 235 2.74 -5.51 24.13
N HIS A 236 2.36 -6.75 23.79
CA HIS A 236 3.29 -7.89 23.73
C HIS A 236 4.37 -7.68 22.65
N HIS A 237 3.98 -7.22 21.46
CA HIS A 237 4.95 -6.92 20.40
C HIS A 237 5.88 -5.78 20.79
N THR A 238 5.35 -4.74 21.43
CA THR A 238 6.15 -3.62 21.91
C THR A 238 7.13 -4.07 23.01
N ALA A 239 6.74 -5.05 23.83
CA ALA A 239 7.61 -5.67 24.85
C ALA A 239 8.77 -6.42 24.20
N THR A 240 8.52 -7.19 23.15
CA THR A 240 9.58 -7.88 22.38
C THR A 240 10.63 -6.91 21.84
N LEU A 241 10.20 -5.74 21.36
CA LEU A 241 11.08 -4.71 20.81
C LEU A 241 11.77 -3.87 21.90
N GLY A 242 11.11 -3.72 23.05
CA GLY A 242 11.58 -2.88 24.16
C GLY A 242 11.33 -1.39 23.94
N ASN A 243 10.39 -1.00 23.08
CA ASN A 243 10.10 0.40 22.82
C ASN A 243 9.25 1.02 23.93
N ARG A 244 9.91 1.66 24.91
CA ARG A 244 9.29 2.29 26.07
C ARG A 244 8.27 3.37 25.69
N PHE A 245 8.53 4.17 24.65
CA PHE A 245 7.63 5.26 24.25
C PHE A 245 6.32 4.73 23.69
N THR A 246 6.38 3.78 22.76
CA THR A 246 5.18 3.14 22.21
C THR A 246 4.41 2.39 23.30
N GLY A 247 5.12 1.66 24.18
CA GLY A 247 4.50 0.98 25.32
C GLY A 247 3.75 1.92 26.24
N LYS A 248 4.35 3.09 26.57
CA LYS A 248 3.69 4.11 27.39
C LYS A 248 2.41 4.62 26.75
N VAL A 249 2.43 4.92 25.44
CA VAL A 249 1.25 5.39 24.69
C VAL A 249 0.14 4.33 24.68
N LEU A 250 0.48 3.05 24.49
CA LEU A 250 -0.49 1.97 24.55
C LEU A 250 -1.12 1.80 25.94
N LEU A 251 -0.30 1.89 27.00
CA LEU A 251 -0.77 1.82 28.40
C LEU A 251 -1.67 3.00 28.74
N ASP A 252 -1.31 4.22 28.34
CA ASP A 252 -2.11 5.43 28.56
C ASP A 252 -3.44 5.37 27.79
N ALA A 253 -3.49 4.61 26.70
CA ALA A 253 -4.71 4.34 25.94
C ALA A 253 -5.53 3.14 26.45
N GLY A 254 -5.13 2.54 27.59
CA GLY A 254 -5.88 1.46 28.23
C GLY A 254 -5.49 0.06 27.76
N ALA A 255 -4.25 -0.17 27.31
CA ALA A 255 -3.76 -1.50 27.05
C ALA A 255 -3.76 -2.37 28.34
N GLU A 256 -4.27 -3.59 28.22
CA GLU A 256 -4.30 -4.57 29.32
C GLU A 256 -2.86 -5.01 29.66
N ILE A 257 -2.31 -4.43 30.72
CA ILE A 257 -0.90 -4.61 31.13
C ILE A 257 -0.55 -6.06 31.45
N ASN A 258 -1.52 -6.85 31.93
CA ASN A 258 -1.37 -8.28 32.31
C ASN A 258 -2.10 -9.21 31.32
N ALA A 259 -2.36 -8.76 30.09
CA ALA A 259 -2.91 -9.63 29.06
C ALA A 259 -2.03 -10.86 28.88
N LYS A 260 -2.62 -12.05 28.73
CA LYS A 260 -1.90 -13.29 28.45
C LYS A 260 -2.11 -13.70 27.01
N ASN A 261 -1.03 -14.06 26.30
CA ASN A 261 -1.09 -14.69 24.98
C ASN A 261 -1.48 -16.18 25.09
N GLU A 262 -1.43 -16.95 24.00
CA GLU A 262 -1.77 -18.37 24.00
C GLU A 262 -0.82 -19.22 24.85
N ASP A 263 0.45 -18.81 25.01
CA ASP A 263 1.45 -19.44 25.85
C ASP A 263 1.31 -19.04 27.33
N GLY A 264 0.34 -18.17 27.66
CA GLY A 264 0.13 -17.63 29.00
C GLY A 264 1.09 -16.50 29.37
N GLU A 265 1.95 -16.08 28.44
CA GLU A 265 2.93 -15.02 28.67
C GLU A 265 2.25 -13.67 28.76
N THR A 266 2.70 -12.84 29.72
CA THR A 266 2.34 -11.43 29.81
C THR A 266 3.40 -10.55 29.12
N PRO A 267 3.11 -9.27 28.81
CA PRO A 267 4.14 -8.36 28.30
C PRO A 267 5.39 -8.28 29.18
N LEU A 268 5.25 -8.42 30.52
CA LEU A 268 6.38 -8.41 31.44
C LEU A 268 7.23 -9.68 31.30
N ILE A 269 6.59 -10.85 31.14
CA ILE A 269 7.31 -12.11 30.86
C ILE A 269 8.08 -12.00 29.54
N ILE A 270 7.47 -11.49 28.47
CA ILE A 270 8.15 -11.28 27.19
C ILE A 270 9.33 -10.29 27.31
N ALA A 271 9.17 -9.19 28.05
CA ALA A 271 10.26 -8.25 28.30
C ALA A 271 11.42 -8.93 29.06
N ALA A 272 11.12 -9.83 30.00
CA ALA A 272 12.11 -10.62 30.73
C ALA A 272 12.81 -11.63 29.83
N ILE A 273 12.09 -12.36 28.98
CA ILE A 273 12.66 -13.33 28.00
C ILE A 273 13.62 -12.61 27.04
N THR A 274 13.27 -11.39 26.61
CA THR A 274 14.00 -10.65 25.57
C THR A 274 15.02 -9.64 26.14
N GLY A 275 15.16 -9.56 27.47
CA GLY A 275 16.13 -8.70 28.16
C GLY A 275 15.89 -7.20 27.97
N LYS A 276 14.63 -6.78 27.90
CA LYS A 276 14.25 -5.37 27.68
C LYS A 276 14.09 -4.62 29.00
N ASN A 277 15.25 -4.26 29.63
CA ASN A 277 15.32 -3.68 30.97
C ASN A 277 14.41 -2.45 31.15
N ASP A 278 14.53 -1.46 30.24
CA ASP A 278 13.74 -0.21 30.31
C ASP A 278 12.24 -0.45 30.13
N PHE A 279 11.90 -1.47 29.34
CA PHE A 279 10.51 -1.82 29.10
C PHE A 279 9.92 -2.59 30.30
N ALA A 280 10.69 -3.51 30.86
CA ALA A 280 10.32 -4.20 32.10
C ALA A 280 10.07 -3.19 33.24
N ALA A 281 10.98 -2.20 33.39
CA ALA A 281 10.81 -1.11 34.34
C ALA A 281 9.50 -0.33 34.10
N LEU A 282 9.22 0.04 32.85
CA LEU A 282 7.96 0.71 32.51
C LEU A 282 6.73 -0.10 32.93
N LEU A 283 6.72 -1.40 32.64
CA LEU A 283 5.59 -2.27 32.99
C LEU A 283 5.43 -2.40 34.51
N ILE A 284 6.52 -2.59 35.24
CA ILE A 284 6.51 -2.68 36.69
C ILE A 284 6.02 -1.36 37.32
N GLU A 285 6.54 -0.23 36.88
CA GLU A 285 6.12 1.12 37.30
C GLU A 285 4.63 1.39 37.00
N SER A 286 4.11 0.78 35.92
CA SER A 286 2.71 0.89 35.51
C SER A 286 1.77 -0.13 36.17
N GLY A 287 2.27 -0.95 37.10
CA GLY A 287 1.47 -1.88 37.90
C GLY A 287 1.31 -3.29 37.30
N ALA A 288 2.26 -3.73 36.48
CA ALA A 288 2.27 -5.11 36.02
C ALA A 288 2.38 -6.10 37.20
N ASN A 289 1.68 -7.23 37.08
CA ASN A 289 1.79 -8.31 38.07
C ASN A 289 3.14 -9.02 37.90
N VAL A 290 4.08 -8.73 38.80
CA VAL A 290 5.43 -9.31 38.81
C VAL A 290 5.45 -10.83 39.08
N ASN A 291 4.37 -11.38 39.67
CA ASN A 291 4.21 -12.80 40.02
C ASN A 291 3.30 -13.53 39.00
N ALA A 292 2.97 -12.92 37.86
CA ALA A 292 2.26 -13.63 36.82
C ALA A 292 3.14 -14.74 36.25
N VAL A 293 2.52 -15.88 35.96
CA VAL A 293 3.19 -17.04 35.35
C VAL A 293 2.53 -17.40 34.03
N ASP A 294 3.33 -17.96 33.13
CA ASP A 294 2.88 -18.53 31.85
C ASP A 294 2.25 -19.92 32.01
N ASN A 295 2.00 -20.63 30.92
CA ASN A 295 1.42 -21.99 30.93
C ASN A 295 2.40 -23.06 31.41
N LEU A 296 3.69 -22.76 31.55
CA LEU A 296 4.73 -23.60 32.10
C LEU A 296 5.00 -23.28 33.58
N GLU A 297 4.19 -22.42 34.19
CA GLU A 297 4.33 -21.93 35.57
C GLU A 297 5.63 -21.11 35.79
N HIS A 298 6.22 -20.55 34.71
CA HIS A 298 7.40 -19.70 34.77
C HIS A 298 7.02 -18.21 34.88
N SER A 299 7.65 -17.51 35.81
CA SER A 299 7.47 -16.08 36.01
C SER A 299 8.50 -15.26 35.20
N ALA A 300 8.32 -13.94 35.13
CA ALA A 300 9.33 -13.00 34.59
C ALA A 300 10.67 -13.15 35.30
N MET A 301 10.63 -13.42 36.64
CA MET A 301 11.83 -13.66 37.46
C MET A 301 12.59 -14.90 36.98
N HIS A 302 11.87 -16.01 36.72
CA HIS A 302 12.46 -17.26 36.24
C HIS A 302 13.26 -17.00 34.94
N TYR A 303 12.65 -16.39 33.93
CA TYR A 303 13.29 -16.14 32.64
C TYR A 303 14.46 -15.15 32.75
N ALA A 304 14.31 -14.05 33.50
CA ALA A 304 15.35 -13.07 33.69
C ALA A 304 16.58 -13.70 34.40
N ALA A 305 16.36 -14.55 35.39
CA ALA A 305 17.44 -15.23 36.11
C ALA A 305 18.15 -16.27 35.24
N GLU A 306 17.40 -17.06 34.49
CA GLU A 306 17.97 -18.07 33.56
C GLU A 306 18.84 -17.43 32.48
N GLN A 307 18.40 -16.27 31.92
CA GLN A 307 19.14 -15.55 30.88
C GLN A 307 20.24 -14.62 31.43
N GLY A 308 20.30 -14.46 32.76
CA GLY A 308 21.32 -13.62 33.41
C GLY A 308 21.03 -12.09 33.31
N PHE A 309 19.78 -11.68 33.11
CA PHE A 309 19.38 -10.27 33.04
C PHE A 309 19.28 -9.67 34.47
N THR A 310 20.41 -9.39 35.08
CA THR A 310 20.51 -9.00 36.50
C THR A 310 19.70 -7.74 36.82
N GLU A 311 19.66 -6.74 35.92
CA GLU A 311 18.89 -5.52 36.15
C GLU A 311 17.39 -5.79 36.24
N ILE A 312 16.83 -6.68 35.40
CA ILE A 312 15.42 -7.07 35.48
C ILE A 312 15.17 -7.84 36.77
N VAL A 313 16.08 -8.78 37.15
CA VAL A 313 15.98 -9.54 38.40
C VAL A 313 15.93 -8.58 39.60
N GLU A 314 16.83 -7.61 39.67
CA GLU A 314 16.87 -6.62 40.76
C GLU A 314 15.55 -5.83 40.84
N GLN A 315 15.04 -5.34 39.68
CA GLN A 315 13.78 -4.62 39.62
C GLN A 315 12.59 -5.47 40.12
N LEU A 316 12.54 -6.74 39.69
CA LEU A 316 11.48 -7.66 40.10
C LEU A 316 11.53 -7.92 41.61
N ILE A 317 12.72 -8.16 42.20
CA ILE A 317 12.89 -8.37 43.66
C ILE A 317 12.42 -7.15 44.45
N ILE A 318 12.85 -5.94 44.04
CA ILE A 318 12.46 -4.68 44.71
C ILE A 318 10.94 -4.49 44.71
N ASN A 319 10.24 -4.98 43.67
CA ASN A 319 8.80 -4.85 43.51
C ASN A 319 8.01 -6.07 43.94
N GLY A 320 8.62 -6.98 44.74
CA GLY A 320 7.93 -8.05 45.44
C GLY A 320 7.69 -9.33 44.62
N ALA A 321 8.56 -9.57 43.62
CA ALA A 321 8.54 -10.87 42.95
C ALA A 321 8.96 -12.01 43.91
N GLU A 322 8.17 -13.08 43.90
CA GLU A 322 8.44 -14.31 44.64
C GLU A 322 9.16 -15.30 43.72
N ASN A 323 10.03 -16.16 44.36
CA ASN A 323 10.80 -17.17 43.61
C ASN A 323 9.90 -18.36 43.19
#